data_d2a7b1edd1af32bf9bac539e124b502a
#
_entry.id   d2a7b1edd1af32bf9bac539e124b502a
#
_cell.length_a   1.000
_cell.length_b   1.000
_cell.length_c   1.000
_cell.angle_alpha   90.00
_cell.angle_beta   90.00
_cell.angle_gamma   90.00
#
_symmetry.space_group_name_H-M   'P 1'
#
loop_
_entity.id
_entity.type
_entity.pdbx_description
1 polymer ?
#
loop_
_entity_poly.entity_id
_entity_poly.type
_entity_poly.pdbx_seq_one_letter_code
_entity_poly.pdbx_strand_id
1 'polypeptide(L)'
;FVQLTAGFGRSFTISEMMEKLYTNKALRVLSKPFMDLDKITATASPSPNRWSDKVPSREMTREEIHEFVEAFAKSAKLLQDAGVDGVEIHAVHEGYLLDQFTLKYVNHRTDEYGGSFENRYRFAVEIVQAIKKSMW
;
A
#
# COMPACT_ATOMS: atom_id res chain seq x y z
N PHE A 1 -15.34 -8.73 -14.00
CA PHE A 1 -14.50 -8.59 -12.82
C PHE A 1 -13.52 -7.44 -12.99
N VAL A 2 -13.25 -6.71 -11.90
CA VAL A 2 -12.28 -5.62 -11.86
C VAL A 2 -11.25 -5.94 -10.77
N GLN A 3 -9.96 -5.82 -11.10
CA GLN A 3 -8.89 -6.01 -10.13
C GLN A 3 -8.61 -4.72 -9.38
N LEU A 4 -8.64 -4.79 -8.06
CA LEU A 4 -8.26 -3.71 -7.14
C LEU A 4 -6.86 -3.97 -6.59
N THR A 5 -6.06 -2.91 -6.44
CA THR A 5 -4.69 -2.99 -5.91
C THR A 5 -4.45 -1.92 -4.86
N ALA A 6 -3.65 -2.25 -3.85
CA ALA A 6 -3.15 -1.29 -2.87
C ALA A 6 -1.91 -0.52 -3.37
N GLY A 7 -1.50 -0.73 -4.63
CA GLY A 7 -0.32 -0.10 -5.21
C GLY A 7 0.99 -0.83 -4.91
N PHE A 8 2.11 -0.13 -5.09
CA PHE A 8 3.43 -0.73 -5.19
C PHE A 8 4.27 -0.64 -3.91
N GLY A 9 3.92 0.26 -2.97
CA GLY A 9 4.73 0.49 -1.78
C GLY A 9 6.21 0.74 -2.12
N ARG A 10 7.15 0.05 -1.45
CA ARG A 10 8.59 0.16 -1.73
C ARG A 10 9.00 -0.22 -3.15
N SER A 11 8.14 -0.89 -3.90
CA SER A 11 8.40 -1.29 -5.29
C SER A 11 7.94 -0.23 -6.30
N PHE A 12 7.43 0.91 -5.85
CA PHE A 12 7.07 2.03 -6.72
C PHE A 12 8.32 2.52 -7.48
N THR A 13 8.20 2.60 -8.82
CA THR A 13 9.32 3.00 -9.69
C THR A 13 9.63 4.49 -9.51
N ILE A 14 10.85 4.79 -9.11
CA ILE A 14 11.35 6.16 -8.93
C ILE A 14 12.13 6.57 -10.18
N SER A 15 11.68 7.64 -10.86
CA SER A 15 12.42 8.25 -11.95
C SER A 15 13.50 9.19 -11.43
N GLU A 16 14.49 9.50 -12.27
CA GLU A 16 15.54 10.47 -11.92
C GLU A 16 14.99 11.85 -11.51
N MET A 17 13.89 12.27 -12.12
CA MET A 17 13.22 13.52 -11.76
C MET A 17 12.62 13.44 -10.36
N MET A 18 11.94 12.35 -10.03
CA MET A 18 11.37 12.13 -8.69
C MET A 18 12.47 12.09 -7.62
N GLU A 19 13.59 11.43 -7.92
CA GLU A 19 14.75 11.39 -7.04
C GLU A 19 15.33 12.80 -6.78
N LYS A 20 15.47 13.62 -7.82
CA LYS A 20 15.91 15.01 -7.70
C LYS A 20 14.94 15.86 -6.87
N LEU A 21 13.64 15.70 -7.09
CA LEU A 21 12.61 16.38 -6.29
C LEU A 21 12.67 15.98 -4.83
N TYR A 22 12.87 14.70 -4.53
CA TYR A 22 12.91 14.18 -3.17
C TYR A 22 14.18 14.60 -2.42
N THR A 23 15.35 14.53 -3.05
CA THR A 23 16.65 14.82 -2.42
C THR A 23 16.90 16.30 -2.19
N ASN A 24 16.29 17.18 -2.99
CA ASN A 24 16.34 18.62 -2.78
C ASN A 24 15.25 19.05 -1.79
N LYS A 25 15.64 19.52 -0.61
CA LYS A 25 14.71 19.89 0.47
C LYS A 25 13.64 20.89 0.06
N ALA A 26 14.01 21.93 -0.72
CA ALA A 26 13.06 22.95 -1.16
C ALA A 26 12.07 22.37 -2.18
N LEU A 27 12.56 21.65 -3.18
CA LEU A 27 11.71 21.00 -4.19
C LEU A 27 10.80 19.95 -3.58
N ARG A 28 11.27 19.18 -2.60
CA ARG A 28 10.46 18.19 -1.88
C ARG A 28 9.26 18.84 -1.18
N VAL A 29 9.46 19.98 -0.51
CA VAL A 29 8.37 20.72 0.15
C VAL A 29 7.38 21.24 -0.89
N LEU A 30 7.86 21.81 -1.99
CA LEU A 30 7.01 22.37 -3.05
C LEU A 30 6.24 21.29 -3.82
N SER A 31 6.84 20.13 -4.06
CA SER A 31 6.20 19.03 -4.81
C SER A 31 5.24 18.19 -3.96
N LYS A 32 5.37 18.20 -2.63
CA LYS A 32 4.60 17.36 -1.72
C LYS A 32 3.08 17.42 -1.90
N PRO A 33 2.44 18.59 -2.16
CA PRO A 33 1.00 18.63 -2.39
C PRO A 33 0.53 17.90 -3.65
N PHE A 34 1.43 17.69 -4.63
CA PHE A 34 1.14 17.04 -5.91
C PHE A 34 1.69 15.62 -5.97
N MET A 35 2.79 15.37 -5.28
CA MET A 35 3.50 14.08 -5.28
C MET A 35 4.22 13.87 -3.96
N ASP A 36 3.56 13.21 -3.01
CA ASP A 36 4.16 12.83 -1.73
C ASP A 36 4.79 11.43 -1.84
N LEU A 37 6.07 11.38 -2.17
CA LEU A 37 6.79 10.10 -2.29
C LEU A 37 6.87 9.34 -0.98
N ASP A 38 6.85 10.00 0.18
CA ASP A 38 6.81 9.34 1.48
C ASP A 38 5.50 8.54 1.67
N LYS A 39 4.38 9.00 1.09
CA LYS A 39 3.11 8.25 1.08
C LYS A 39 3.11 7.15 0.01
N ILE A 40 3.52 7.50 -1.21
CA ILE A 40 3.46 6.60 -2.37
C ILE A 40 4.34 5.37 -2.18
N THR A 41 5.52 5.53 -1.53
CA THR A 41 6.45 4.43 -1.27
C THR A 41 6.28 3.79 0.10
N ALA A 42 5.31 4.21 0.90
CA ALA A 42 5.07 3.63 2.23
C ALA A 42 4.85 2.11 2.14
N THR A 43 5.36 1.37 3.11
CA THR A 43 5.46 -0.09 3.10
C THR A 43 5.22 -0.68 4.50
N ALA A 44 5.30 -2.00 4.65
CA ALA A 44 5.11 -2.67 5.93
C ALA A 44 6.14 -2.25 6.98
N SER A 45 7.42 -2.08 6.60
CA SER A 45 8.50 -1.65 7.50
C SER A 45 9.51 -0.79 6.78
N PRO A 46 10.23 0.12 7.48
CA PRO A 46 11.21 0.98 6.83
C PRO A 46 12.24 0.17 6.04
N SER A 47 12.45 0.53 4.78
CA SER A 47 13.35 -0.18 3.89
C SER A 47 13.80 0.72 2.74
N PRO A 48 14.90 0.42 2.04
CA PRO A 48 15.21 1.06 0.78
C PRO A 48 14.08 0.85 -0.24
N ASN A 49 13.80 1.85 -1.08
CA ASN A 49 13.00 1.64 -2.27
C ASN A 49 13.73 0.68 -3.22
N ARG A 50 12.99 -0.16 -3.95
CA ARG A 50 13.57 -1.17 -4.85
C ARG A 50 14.42 -0.55 -5.99
N TRP A 51 14.12 0.68 -6.37
CA TRP A 51 14.70 1.33 -7.55
C TRP A 51 15.58 2.53 -7.25
N SER A 52 15.58 3.02 -5.99
CA SER A 52 16.40 4.16 -5.57
C SER A 52 16.75 4.08 -4.10
N ASP A 53 18.02 4.02 -3.79
CA ASP A 53 18.51 4.09 -2.40
C ASP A 53 18.38 5.50 -1.80
N LYS A 54 18.13 6.52 -2.63
CA LYS A 54 17.98 7.92 -2.20
C LYS A 54 16.55 8.28 -1.79
N VAL A 55 15.58 7.41 -2.08
CA VAL A 55 14.17 7.58 -1.70
C VAL A 55 13.77 6.42 -0.79
N PRO A 56 14.04 6.50 0.53
CA PRO A 56 13.68 5.43 1.45
C PRO A 56 12.15 5.31 1.57
N SER A 57 11.69 4.10 1.81
CA SER A 57 10.30 3.81 2.09
C SER A 57 10.09 3.76 3.60
N ARG A 58 9.09 4.49 4.11
CA ARG A 58 8.73 4.49 5.52
C ARG A 58 7.69 3.41 5.85
N GLU A 59 7.56 3.13 7.12
CA GLU A 59 6.46 2.31 7.62
C GLU A 59 5.12 3.03 7.46
N MET A 60 4.09 2.30 7.03
CA MET A 60 2.70 2.77 7.06
C MET A 60 2.21 2.86 8.50
N THR A 61 1.43 3.91 8.79
CA THR A 61 0.71 3.98 10.07
C THR A 61 -0.50 3.05 10.06
N ARG A 62 -1.05 2.75 11.24
CA ARG A 62 -2.28 1.96 11.37
C ARG A 62 -3.46 2.67 10.73
N GLU A 63 -3.52 3.98 10.88
CA GLU A 63 -4.55 4.83 10.28
C GLU A 63 -4.51 4.72 8.76
N GLU A 64 -3.32 4.76 8.14
CA GLU A 64 -3.17 4.57 6.70
C GLU A 64 -3.61 3.17 6.25
N ILE A 65 -3.31 2.13 7.03
CA ILE A 65 -3.80 0.77 6.74
C ILE A 65 -5.32 0.73 6.76
N HIS A 66 -5.97 1.33 7.77
CA HIS A 66 -7.42 1.40 7.85
C HIS A 66 -8.02 2.23 6.70
N GLU A 67 -7.40 3.36 6.31
CA GLU A 67 -7.82 4.13 5.13
C GLU A 67 -7.83 3.26 3.85
N PHE A 68 -6.83 2.39 3.67
CA PHE A 68 -6.80 1.45 2.55
C PHE A 68 -7.94 0.42 2.63
N VAL A 69 -8.19 -0.16 3.81
CA VAL A 69 -9.28 -1.12 4.02
C VAL A 69 -10.64 -0.49 3.64
N GLU A 70 -10.89 0.73 4.10
CA GLU A 70 -12.10 1.48 3.78
C GLU A 70 -12.19 1.83 2.28
N ALA A 71 -11.07 2.24 1.66
CA ALA A 71 -11.02 2.56 0.24
C ALA A 71 -11.34 1.34 -0.64
N PHE A 72 -10.84 0.15 -0.28
CA PHE A 72 -11.20 -1.10 -0.97
C PHE A 72 -12.69 -1.41 -0.85
N ALA A 73 -13.27 -1.29 0.34
CA ALA A 73 -14.70 -1.52 0.55
C ALA A 73 -15.55 -0.55 -0.26
N LYS A 74 -15.20 0.74 -0.24
CA LYS A 74 -15.88 1.78 -1.02
C LYS A 74 -15.75 1.54 -2.52
N SER A 75 -14.59 1.17 -3.00
CA SER A 75 -14.35 0.88 -4.42
C SER A 75 -15.15 -0.34 -4.88
N ALA A 76 -15.20 -1.40 -4.09
CA ALA A 76 -15.99 -2.59 -4.37
C ALA A 76 -17.48 -2.27 -4.44
N LYS A 77 -17.99 -1.45 -3.52
CA LYS A 77 -19.40 -1.01 -3.54
C LYS A 77 -19.72 -0.18 -4.78
N LEU A 78 -18.86 0.74 -5.18
CA LEU A 78 -19.03 1.53 -6.41
C LEU A 78 -19.08 0.63 -7.67
N LEU A 79 -18.23 -0.39 -7.72
CA LEU A 79 -18.21 -1.35 -8.83
C LEU A 79 -19.48 -2.21 -8.85
N GLN A 80 -19.97 -2.65 -7.69
CA GLN A 80 -21.25 -3.35 -7.59
C GLN A 80 -22.40 -2.47 -8.08
N ASP A 81 -22.47 -1.21 -7.66
CA ASP A 81 -23.51 -0.27 -8.08
C ASP A 81 -23.45 0.05 -9.59
N ALA A 82 -22.26 -0.08 -10.18
CA ALA A 82 -22.05 0.02 -11.63
C ALA A 82 -22.34 -1.27 -12.40
N GLY A 83 -22.83 -2.33 -11.73
CA GLY A 83 -23.20 -3.60 -12.36
C GLY A 83 -22.04 -4.54 -12.64
N VAL A 84 -20.89 -4.37 -11.97
CA VAL A 84 -19.75 -5.28 -12.06
C VAL A 84 -20.00 -6.52 -11.20
N ASP A 85 -19.87 -7.72 -11.79
CA ASP A 85 -20.20 -9.00 -11.14
C ASP A 85 -19.27 -9.39 -9.98
N GLY A 86 -18.06 -8.84 -9.94
CA GLY A 86 -17.13 -9.15 -8.85
C GLY A 86 -15.84 -8.36 -8.91
N VAL A 87 -15.13 -8.35 -7.79
CA VAL A 87 -13.82 -7.74 -7.65
C VAL A 87 -12.76 -8.78 -7.35
N GLU A 88 -11.58 -8.57 -7.86
CA GLU A 88 -10.37 -9.33 -7.58
C GLU A 88 -9.41 -8.45 -6.80
N ILE A 89 -8.80 -8.98 -5.73
CA ILE A 89 -7.81 -8.25 -4.94
C ILE A 89 -6.42 -8.70 -5.39
N HIS A 90 -5.62 -7.74 -5.84
CA HIS A 90 -4.22 -7.98 -6.16
C HIS A 90 -3.42 -8.11 -4.86
N ALA A 91 -3.27 -9.32 -4.36
CA ALA A 91 -2.69 -9.55 -3.04
C ALA A 91 -1.29 -10.16 -3.07
N VAL A 92 -0.98 -11.03 -4.02
CA VAL A 92 0.29 -11.74 -4.10
C VAL A 92 0.88 -11.61 -5.50
N HIS A 93 1.84 -10.72 -5.65
CA HIS A 93 2.61 -10.58 -6.87
C HIS A 93 3.94 -9.90 -6.57
N GLU A 94 4.90 -10.68 -6.20
CA GLU A 94 6.31 -10.37 -5.99
C GLU A 94 6.65 -8.90 -5.64
N GLY A 95 6.20 -8.46 -4.47
CA GLY A 95 6.66 -7.21 -3.87
C GLY A 95 5.76 -6.00 -4.03
N TYR A 96 4.47 -6.15 -4.34
CA TYR A 96 3.49 -5.08 -4.21
C TYR A 96 3.08 -4.89 -2.74
N LEU A 97 2.31 -3.84 -2.44
CA LEU A 97 2.13 -3.42 -1.06
C LEU A 97 1.60 -4.53 -0.14
N LEU A 98 0.56 -5.27 -0.54
CA LEU A 98 0.02 -6.35 0.30
C LEU A 98 1.03 -7.48 0.53
N ASP A 99 1.83 -7.84 -0.49
CA ASP A 99 2.94 -8.79 -0.33
C ASP A 99 3.96 -8.34 0.71
N GLN A 100 4.29 -7.05 0.72
CA GLN A 100 5.26 -6.49 1.65
C GLN A 100 4.84 -6.71 3.12
N PHE A 101 3.52 -6.79 3.39
CA PHE A 101 3.01 -7.16 4.70
C PHE A 101 3.12 -8.67 4.97
N THR A 102 2.87 -9.53 3.99
CA THR A 102 2.87 -10.98 4.17
C THR A 102 4.27 -11.58 4.31
N LEU A 103 5.26 -10.97 3.66
CA LEU A 103 6.63 -11.47 3.58
C LEU A 103 7.43 -11.15 4.86
N LYS A 104 7.81 -12.17 5.61
CA LYS A 104 8.56 -12.05 6.88
C LYS A 104 9.88 -11.28 6.74
N TYR A 105 10.55 -11.37 5.61
CA TYR A 105 11.83 -10.68 5.39
C TYR A 105 11.68 -9.19 5.06
N VAL A 106 10.46 -8.73 4.77
CA VAL A 106 10.14 -7.31 4.53
C VAL A 106 9.41 -6.71 5.73
N ASN A 107 8.51 -7.49 6.35
CA ASN A 107 7.68 -7.04 7.45
C ASN A 107 8.33 -7.34 8.80
N HIS A 108 8.88 -6.30 9.42
CA HIS A 108 9.50 -6.34 10.75
C HIS A 108 8.66 -5.61 11.81
N ARG A 109 7.37 -5.37 11.51
CA ARG A 109 6.44 -4.71 12.45
C ARG A 109 6.29 -5.53 13.73
N THR A 110 6.08 -4.80 14.83
CA THR A 110 5.85 -5.38 16.17
C THR A 110 4.41 -5.19 16.65
N ASP A 111 3.56 -4.60 15.82
CA ASP A 111 2.14 -4.45 16.07
C ASP A 111 1.31 -5.61 15.49
N GLU A 112 -0.01 -5.46 15.48
CA GLU A 112 -0.97 -6.46 15.00
C GLU A 112 -0.87 -6.79 13.49
N TYR A 113 -0.05 -6.07 12.73
CA TYR A 113 0.21 -6.31 11.31
C TYR A 113 1.56 -6.99 11.04
N GLY A 114 2.29 -7.39 12.10
CA GLY A 114 3.61 -8.02 11.99
C GLY A 114 3.80 -9.24 12.90
N GLY A 115 4.95 -9.87 12.80
CA GLY A 115 5.32 -11.04 13.63
C GLY A 115 4.72 -12.35 13.13
N SER A 116 3.59 -12.80 13.69
CA SER A 116 2.98 -14.08 13.35
C SER A 116 2.48 -14.13 11.89
N PHE A 117 2.21 -15.34 11.41
CA PHE A 117 1.61 -15.55 10.08
C PHE A 117 0.27 -14.81 9.98
N GLU A 118 -0.61 -14.98 10.97
CA GLU A 118 -1.94 -14.39 11.01
C GLU A 118 -1.87 -12.84 10.98
N ASN A 119 -0.95 -12.28 11.74
CA ASN A 119 -0.75 -10.83 11.78
C ASN A 119 -0.26 -10.29 10.44
N ARG A 120 0.68 -10.95 9.79
CA ARG A 120 1.18 -10.52 8.47
C ARG A 120 0.12 -10.59 7.39
N TYR A 121 -0.87 -11.48 7.50
CA TYR A 121 -2.00 -11.60 6.58
C TYR A 121 -3.22 -10.76 6.98
N ARG A 122 -3.20 -10.16 8.18
CA ARG A 122 -4.32 -9.38 8.73
C ARG A 122 -4.82 -8.30 7.79
N PHE A 123 -3.93 -7.50 7.21
CA PHE A 123 -4.30 -6.42 6.29
C PHE A 123 -5.12 -6.95 5.09
N ALA A 124 -4.68 -8.02 4.45
CA ALA A 124 -5.41 -8.63 3.34
C ALA A 124 -6.76 -9.21 3.80
N VAL A 125 -6.81 -9.83 4.97
CA VAL A 125 -8.06 -10.38 5.55
C VAL A 125 -9.05 -9.28 5.88
N GLU A 126 -8.61 -8.18 6.47
CA GLU A 126 -9.47 -7.02 6.77
C GLU A 126 -10.06 -6.40 5.51
N ILE A 127 -9.28 -6.29 4.42
CA ILE A 127 -9.80 -5.85 3.11
C ILE A 127 -10.94 -6.75 2.64
N VAL A 128 -10.75 -8.08 2.64
CA VAL A 128 -11.77 -9.04 2.23
C VAL A 128 -13.03 -8.92 3.09
N GLN A 129 -12.85 -8.80 4.41
CA GLN A 129 -13.98 -8.67 5.36
C GLN A 129 -14.74 -7.36 5.13
N ALA A 130 -14.03 -6.25 4.93
CA ALA A 130 -14.64 -4.95 4.68
C ALA A 130 -15.42 -4.92 3.35
N ILE A 131 -14.87 -5.50 2.28
CA ILE A 131 -15.56 -5.66 1.00
C ILE A 131 -16.82 -6.49 1.19
N LYS A 132 -16.75 -7.65 1.84
CA LYS A 132 -17.93 -8.49 2.10
C LYS A 132 -19.01 -7.74 2.86
N LYS A 133 -18.62 -6.99 3.89
CA LYS A 133 -19.57 -6.19 4.69
C LYS A 133 -20.22 -5.05 3.90
N SER A 134 -19.52 -4.47 2.92
CA SER A 134 -20.04 -3.35 2.12
C SER A 134 -20.97 -3.78 0.98
N MET A 135 -20.86 -5.03 0.54
CA MET A 135 -21.60 -5.55 -0.62
C MET A 135 -22.84 -6.38 -0.25
N TRP A 136 -22.95 -6.85 1.00
CA TRP A 136 -24.04 -7.70 1.52
C TRP A 136 -24.63 -7.14 2.80
#